data_6f41412af396c753016ca10e666c5b72
#
_entry.id   6f41412af396c753016ca10e666c5b72
#
_cell.length_a   1.000
_cell.length_b   1.000
_cell.length_c   1.000
_cell.angle_alpha   90.00
_cell.angle_beta   90.00
_cell.angle_gamma   90.00
#
_symmetry.space_group_name_H-M   'P 1'
#
loop_
_entity.id
_entity.type
_entity.pdbx_description
1 polymer ?
#
loop_
_entity_poly.entity_id
_entity_poly.type
_entity_poly.pdbx_seq_one_letter_code
_entity_poly.pdbx_strand_id
1 'polypeptide(L)'
;MITDRCRTTDGVSSDPFHGFIKPGSKDYGIVWPFGIHRAVGGDHDAPNPGDMLCAALAACMDSTIRMIADHLGVNLTELEVDVAAEVDVRGCLLVDQKVPVGFQKMRCSVKLQTAEGTDPKMVKMLMSASEHSCVNMNTLRSGVPITTSLNGTNL
;
A
#
# COMPACT_ATOMS: atom_id res chain seq x y z
N MET A 1 -6.68 -0.56 -20.32
CA MET A 1 -5.55 -0.85 -19.41
C MET A 1 -5.09 0.46 -18.79
N ILE A 2 -4.92 0.51 -17.48
CA ILE A 2 -4.42 1.66 -16.73
C ILE A 2 -2.97 1.36 -16.36
N THR A 3 -2.10 2.38 -16.44
CA THR A 3 -0.70 2.27 -16.03
C THR A 3 -0.42 3.28 -14.93
N ASP A 4 -0.13 2.78 -13.74
CA ASP A 4 0.26 3.58 -12.59
C ASP A 4 1.79 3.67 -12.51
N ARG A 5 2.29 4.81 -12.07
CA ARG A 5 3.72 5.09 -11.98
C ARG A 5 4.05 5.85 -10.70
N CYS A 6 5.26 5.62 -10.23
CA CYS A 6 5.94 6.45 -9.26
C CYS A 6 7.42 6.54 -9.63
N ARG A 7 8.06 7.67 -9.34
CA ARG A 7 9.51 7.81 -9.52
C ARG A 7 10.11 8.54 -8.33
N THR A 8 11.35 8.22 -8.02
CA THR A 8 12.16 9.05 -7.12
C THR A 8 12.52 10.36 -7.82
N THR A 9 12.70 11.43 -7.06
CA THR A 9 13.22 12.69 -7.62
C THR A 9 14.71 12.59 -7.88
N ASP A 10 15.16 13.40 -8.85
CA ASP A 10 16.57 13.42 -9.24
C ASP A 10 17.49 13.92 -8.11
N GLY A 11 18.65 13.36 -8.09
CA GLY A 11 19.76 13.71 -7.19
C GLY A 11 20.04 12.62 -6.15
N VAL A 12 21.31 12.24 -6.06
CA VAL A 12 21.81 11.42 -4.96
C VAL A 12 22.10 12.35 -3.79
N SER A 13 21.27 12.27 -2.75
CA SER A 13 21.57 12.93 -1.49
C SER A 13 22.82 12.27 -0.85
N SER A 14 23.63 13.06 -0.15
CA SER A 14 24.68 12.52 0.73
C SER A 14 24.08 11.79 1.94
N ASP A 15 22.79 11.99 2.19
CA ASP A 15 22.03 11.32 3.23
C ASP A 15 21.47 9.98 2.69
N PRO A 16 21.94 8.84 3.21
CA PRO A 16 21.49 7.53 2.73
C PRO A 16 20.10 7.14 3.26
N PHE A 17 19.52 7.90 4.18
CA PHE A 17 18.30 7.53 4.92
C PHE A 17 17.05 8.27 4.45
N HIS A 18 17.19 9.31 3.62
CA HIS A 18 16.07 10.11 3.14
C HIS A 18 16.03 10.24 1.62
N GLY A 19 14.83 10.41 1.09
CA GLY A 19 14.60 10.67 -0.32
C GLY A 19 13.20 11.23 -0.55
N PHE A 20 12.88 11.44 -1.82
CA PHE A 20 11.58 11.95 -2.25
C PHE A 20 11.03 11.12 -3.39
N ILE A 21 9.71 10.94 -3.43
CA ILE A 21 8.99 10.28 -4.51
C ILE A 21 7.93 11.22 -5.09
N LYS A 22 7.68 11.06 -6.38
CA LYS A 22 6.56 11.67 -7.11
C LYS A 22 5.60 10.57 -7.55
N PRO A 23 4.48 10.37 -6.85
CA PRO A 23 3.48 9.39 -7.27
C PRO A 23 2.68 9.91 -8.46
N GLY A 24 2.30 8.97 -9.33
CA GLY A 24 1.45 9.24 -10.48
C GLY A 24 2.19 9.40 -11.80
N SER A 25 1.46 9.23 -12.90
CA SER A 25 1.96 9.36 -14.27
C SER A 25 1.97 10.81 -14.78
N LYS A 26 1.21 11.71 -14.11
CA LYS A 26 1.15 13.14 -14.35
C LYS A 26 1.83 13.87 -13.21
N ASP A 27 2.26 15.11 -13.47
CA ASP A 27 2.73 15.99 -12.41
C ASP A 27 1.51 16.62 -11.71
N TYR A 28 1.22 16.11 -10.52
CA TYR A 28 0.19 16.66 -9.63
C TYR A 28 0.76 17.71 -8.69
N GLY A 29 2.05 18.07 -8.80
CA GLY A 29 2.75 18.94 -7.86
C GLY A 29 2.98 18.31 -6.48
N ILE A 30 2.77 17.00 -6.35
CA ILE A 30 2.92 16.29 -5.09
C ILE A 30 4.29 15.64 -5.03
N VAL A 31 5.02 15.94 -3.97
CA VAL A 31 6.30 15.29 -3.63
C VAL A 31 6.18 14.77 -2.21
N TRP A 32 6.38 13.48 -2.02
CA TRP A 32 6.37 12.86 -0.70
C TRP A 32 7.81 12.57 -0.24
N PRO A 33 8.20 13.03 0.96
CA PRO A 33 9.41 12.56 1.60
C PRO A 33 9.25 11.11 2.02
N PHE A 34 10.34 10.37 2.01
CA PHE A 34 10.40 9.08 2.68
C PHE A 34 11.69 8.97 3.48
N GLY A 35 11.62 8.21 4.56
CA GLY A 35 12.75 7.89 5.40
C GLY A 35 12.97 6.39 5.50
N ILE A 36 13.88 6.00 6.36
CA ILE A 36 14.20 4.61 6.65
C ILE A 36 13.78 4.28 8.09
N HIS A 37 13.25 3.08 8.28
CA HIS A 37 12.79 2.61 9.59
C HIS A 37 13.99 2.47 10.56
N ARG A 38 13.77 2.82 11.84
CA ARG A 38 14.79 2.74 12.89
C ARG A 38 15.42 1.34 13.04
N ALA A 39 14.65 0.28 12.84
CA ALA A 39 15.13 -1.09 12.93
C ALA A 39 16.20 -1.45 11.89
N VAL A 40 16.37 -0.66 10.85
CA VAL A 40 17.38 -0.83 9.80
C VAL A 40 18.35 0.37 9.75
N GLY A 41 18.44 1.15 10.83
CA GLY A 41 19.42 2.21 11.02
C GLY A 41 18.96 3.61 10.61
N GLY A 42 17.72 3.81 10.21
CA GLY A 42 17.19 5.14 9.87
C GLY A 42 16.65 5.91 11.08
N ASP A 43 16.32 7.17 10.86
CA ASP A 43 15.82 8.08 11.91
C ASP A 43 14.34 7.88 12.24
N HIS A 44 13.58 7.28 11.32
CA HIS A 44 12.14 7.05 11.45
C HIS A 44 11.34 8.34 11.66
N ASP A 45 11.73 9.38 10.97
CA ASP A 45 11.15 10.74 11.04
C ASP A 45 10.29 11.07 9.81
N ALA A 46 10.24 10.17 8.83
CA ALA A 46 9.37 10.21 7.67
C ALA A 46 8.80 8.81 7.38
N PRO A 47 7.68 8.70 6.65
CA PRO A 47 7.13 7.42 6.25
C PRO A 47 8.18 6.56 5.54
N ASN A 48 8.34 5.32 5.97
CA ASN A 48 9.25 4.39 5.29
C ASN A 48 8.54 3.67 4.13
N PRO A 49 9.26 2.98 3.24
CA PRO A 49 8.65 2.26 2.11
C PRO A 49 7.60 1.22 2.51
N GLY A 50 7.71 0.62 3.71
CA GLY A 50 6.71 -0.29 4.25
C GLY A 50 5.41 0.42 4.60
N ASP A 51 5.50 1.60 5.23
CA ASP A 51 4.34 2.45 5.52
C ASP A 51 3.64 2.87 4.23
N MET A 52 4.41 3.18 3.18
CA MET A 52 3.86 3.54 1.87
C MET A 52 3.12 2.37 1.21
N LEU A 53 3.62 1.14 1.34
CA LEU A 53 2.92 -0.04 0.85
C LEU A 53 1.62 -0.29 1.61
N CYS A 54 1.64 -0.13 2.93
CA CYS A 54 0.44 -0.21 3.76
C CYS A 54 -0.57 0.89 3.38
N ALA A 55 -0.11 2.12 3.18
CA ALA A 55 -0.94 3.24 2.76
C ALA A 55 -1.57 3.02 1.37
N ALA A 56 -0.82 2.46 0.43
CA ALA A 56 -1.33 2.11 -0.89
C ALA A 56 -2.45 1.06 -0.81
N LEU A 57 -2.29 0.04 0.05
CA LEU A 57 -3.34 -0.96 0.27
C LEU A 57 -4.57 -0.35 0.95
N ALA A 58 -4.37 0.49 1.97
CA ALA A 58 -5.46 1.17 2.69
C ALA A 58 -6.27 2.06 1.74
N ALA A 59 -5.60 2.90 0.95
CA ALA A 59 -6.25 3.78 -0.03
C ALA A 59 -7.01 3.00 -1.11
N CYS A 60 -6.43 1.90 -1.59
CA CYS A 60 -7.08 1.04 -2.59
C CYS A 60 -8.33 0.36 -2.02
N MET A 61 -8.27 -0.13 -0.80
CA MET A 61 -9.43 -0.77 -0.14
C MET A 61 -10.51 0.27 0.17
N ASP A 62 -10.16 1.43 0.73
CA ASP A 62 -11.11 2.53 1.01
C ASP A 62 -11.85 2.95 -0.27
N SER A 63 -11.13 3.27 -1.33
CA SER A 63 -11.73 3.69 -2.60
C SER A 63 -12.59 2.59 -3.23
N THR A 64 -12.18 1.34 -3.13
CA THR A 64 -12.96 0.20 -3.64
C THR A 64 -14.26 0.04 -2.87
N ILE A 65 -14.24 0.15 -1.53
CA ILE A 65 -15.44 0.08 -0.70
C ILE A 65 -16.40 1.21 -1.06
N ARG A 66 -15.92 2.46 -1.20
CA ARG A 66 -16.77 3.61 -1.58
C ARG A 66 -17.42 3.41 -2.94
N MET A 67 -16.65 2.99 -3.94
CA MET A 67 -17.19 2.77 -5.29
C MET A 67 -18.23 1.66 -5.33
N ILE A 68 -18.02 0.54 -4.63
CA ILE A 68 -18.97 -0.56 -4.60
C ILE A 68 -20.19 -0.19 -3.75
N ALA A 69 -20.02 0.53 -2.64
CA ALA A 69 -21.14 1.01 -1.82
C ALA A 69 -22.07 1.91 -2.64
N ASP A 70 -21.50 2.86 -3.39
CA ASP A 70 -22.26 3.73 -4.30
C ASP A 70 -23.04 2.90 -5.35
N HIS A 71 -22.37 1.94 -5.99
CA HIS A 71 -23.00 1.06 -6.98
C HIS A 71 -24.13 0.20 -6.40
N LEU A 72 -24.00 -0.24 -5.15
CA LEU A 72 -25.01 -1.03 -4.44
C LEU A 72 -26.09 -0.18 -3.76
N GLY A 73 -25.99 1.14 -3.79
CA GLY A 73 -26.90 2.05 -3.08
C GLY A 73 -26.75 1.95 -1.55
N VAL A 74 -25.60 1.53 -1.04
CA VAL A 74 -25.32 1.46 0.40
C VAL A 74 -24.77 2.80 0.87
N ASN A 75 -25.51 3.47 1.75
CA ASN A 75 -25.09 4.74 2.33
C ASN A 75 -24.13 4.51 3.49
N LEU A 76 -22.84 4.82 3.29
CA LEU A 76 -21.80 4.75 4.32
C LEU A 76 -21.86 5.98 5.21
N THR A 77 -21.87 5.79 6.53
CA THR A 77 -21.81 6.87 7.53
C THR A 77 -20.42 6.97 8.19
N GLU A 78 -19.66 5.87 8.21
CA GLU A 78 -18.27 5.82 8.68
C GLU A 78 -17.50 4.81 7.84
N LEU A 79 -16.27 5.13 7.49
CA LEU A 79 -15.32 4.21 6.87
C LEU A 79 -13.91 4.55 7.31
N GLU A 80 -13.24 3.58 7.90
CA GLU A 80 -11.83 3.63 8.28
C GLU A 80 -11.17 2.33 7.85
N VAL A 81 -10.01 2.42 7.21
CA VAL A 81 -9.22 1.27 6.79
C VAL A 81 -7.85 1.37 7.43
N ASP A 82 -7.51 0.41 8.28
CA ASP A 82 -6.21 0.26 8.92
C ASP A 82 -5.45 -0.92 8.31
N VAL A 83 -4.19 -0.69 7.95
CA VAL A 83 -3.31 -1.72 7.40
C VAL A 83 -2.04 -1.79 8.21
N ALA A 84 -1.74 -2.96 8.74
CA ALA A 84 -0.51 -3.27 9.46
C ALA A 84 0.26 -4.39 8.76
N ALA A 85 1.59 -4.29 8.74
CA ALA A 85 2.49 -5.29 8.18
C ALA A 85 3.62 -5.60 9.15
N GLU A 86 4.04 -6.87 9.17
CA GLU A 86 5.11 -7.37 10.03
C GLU A 86 6.25 -7.88 9.14
N VAL A 87 7.47 -7.45 9.44
CA VAL A 87 8.70 -7.89 8.77
C VAL A 87 9.80 -8.18 9.78
N ASP A 88 10.46 -9.30 9.61
CA ASP A 88 11.72 -9.59 10.32
C ASP A 88 12.89 -9.05 9.49
N VAL A 89 13.47 -7.96 9.96
CA VAL A 89 14.52 -7.24 9.21
C VAL A 89 15.83 -8.00 9.08
N ARG A 90 16.02 -9.11 9.81
CA ARG A 90 17.25 -9.93 9.69
C ARG A 90 17.44 -10.48 8.29
N GLY A 91 16.33 -10.76 7.57
CA GLY A 91 16.40 -11.21 6.19
C GLY A 91 16.95 -10.14 5.25
N CYS A 92 16.38 -8.94 5.27
CA CYS A 92 16.79 -7.84 4.38
C CYS A 92 18.18 -7.27 4.76
N LEU A 93 18.58 -7.37 6.02
CA LEU A 93 19.93 -7.00 6.49
C LEU A 93 20.98 -8.10 6.26
N LEU A 94 20.60 -9.23 5.68
CA LEU A 94 21.46 -10.40 5.45
C LEU A 94 22.11 -10.98 6.72
N VAL A 95 21.47 -10.76 7.88
CA VAL A 95 21.92 -11.28 9.18
C VAL A 95 21.55 -12.76 9.31
N ASP A 96 20.39 -13.15 8.78
CA ASP A 96 19.94 -14.53 8.76
C ASP A 96 19.26 -14.85 7.40
N GLN A 97 19.94 -15.61 6.57
CA GLN A 97 19.47 -16.00 5.24
C GLN A 97 18.25 -16.94 5.25
N LYS A 98 17.88 -17.50 6.40
CA LYS A 98 16.68 -18.33 6.53
C LYS A 98 15.43 -17.49 6.74
N VAL A 99 15.58 -16.22 7.10
CA VAL A 99 14.48 -15.27 7.28
C VAL A 99 14.08 -14.70 5.91
N PRO A 100 12.80 -14.78 5.52
CA PRO A 100 12.31 -14.15 4.29
C PRO A 100 12.54 -12.64 4.30
N VAL A 101 12.90 -12.07 3.14
CA VAL A 101 13.19 -10.64 3.00
C VAL A 101 11.94 -9.76 3.03
N GLY A 102 10.81 -10.28 2.51
CA GLY A 102 9.55 -9.55 2.41
C GLY A 102 8.75 -9.53 3.72
N PHE A 103 7.60 -8.89 3.70
CA PHE A 103 6.65 -8.95 4.81
C PHE A 103 6.17 -10.39 5.03
N GLN A 104 6.19 -10.84 6.28
CA GLN A 104 5.73 -12.16 6.66
C GLN A 104 4.22 -12.18 6.95
N LYS A 105 3.65 -11.01 7.28
CA LYS A 105 2.23 -10.89 7.57
C LYS A 105 1.74 -9.48 7.26
N MET A 106 0.54 -9.40 6.71
CA MET A 106 -0.19 -8.16 6.57
C MET A 106 -1.64 -8.36 7.05
N ARG A 107 -2.20 -7.35 7.67
CA ARG A 107 -3.59 -7.30 8.12
C ARG A 107 -4.21 -6.01 7.63
N CYS A 108 -5.35 -6.12 6.94
CA CYS A 108 -6.20 -5.02 6.56
C CYS A 108 -7.49 -5.11 7.40
N SER A 109 -7.74 -4.13 8.23
CA SER A 109 -8.92 -4.03 9.09
C SER A 109 -9.80 -2.90 8.61
N VAL A 110 -11.10 -3.16 8.48
CA VAL A 110 -12.08 -2.17 8.04
C VAL A 110 -13.08 -1.92 9.16
N LYS A 111 -13.22 -0.67 9.56
CA LYS A 111 -14.31 -0.19 10.41
C LYS A 111 -15.30 0.54 9.51
N LEU A 112 -16.54 0.08 9.50
CA LEU A 112 -17.57 0.56 8.59
C LEU A 112 -18.89 0.67 9.32
N GLN A 113 -19.58 1.79 9.12
CA GLN A 113 -20.97 1.98 9.51
C GLN A 113 -21.80 2.43 8.31
N THR A 114 -23.05 2.04 8.32
CA THR A 114 -24.04 2.37 7.28
C THR A 114 -25.24 3.06 7.88
N ALA A 115 -26.03 3.72 7.05
CA ALA A 115 -27.29 4.32 7.47
C ALA A 115 -28.20 3.29 8.13
N GLU A 116 -29.02 3.77 9.08
CA GLU A 116 -30.01 2.96 9.79
C GLU A 116 -30.94 2.24 8.80
N GLY A 117 -31.26 0.97 9.07
CA GLY A 117 -32.11 0.14 8.22
C GLY A 117 -31.37 -0.53 7.05
N THR A 118 -30.08 -0.35 6.89
CA THR A 118 -29.30 -1.08 5.87
C THR A 118 -29.30 -2.60 6.19
N ASP A 119 -29.67 -3.43 5.22
CA ASP A 119 -29.67 -4.89 5.39
C ASP A 119 -28.24 -5.40 5.65
N PRO A 120 -28.00 -6.15 6.75
CA PRO A 120 -26.71 -6.74 7.05
C PRO A 120 -26.14 -7.64 5.94
N LYS A 121 -26.99 -8.23 5.10
CA LYS A 121 -26.57 -9.01 3.93
C LYS A 121 -25.89 -8.13 2.89
N MET A 122 -26.40 -6.90 2.70
CA MET A 122 -25.80 -5.93 1.79
C MET A 122 -24.40 -5.51 2.27
N VAL A 123 -24.21 -5.33 3.58
CA VAL A 123 -22.90 -5.02 4.16
C VAL A 123 -21.90 -6.17 3.93
N LYS A 124 -22.34 -7.41 4.11
CA LYS A 124 -21.48 -8.59 3.82
C LYS A 124 -21.14 -8.68 2.34
N MET A 125 -22.10 -8.44 1.46
CA MET A 125 -21.90 -8.45 0.01
C MET A 125 -20.93 -7.33 -0.40
N LEU A 126 -21.10 -6.12 0.14
CA LEU A 126 -20.18 -4.99 -0.07
C LEU A 126 -18.76 -5.38 0.28
N MET A 127 -18.52 -5.93 1.47
CA MET A 127 -17.19 -6.30 1.92
C MET A 127 -16.56 -7.41 1.07
N SER A 128 -17.33 -8.45 0.74
CA SER A 128 -16.85 -9.55 -0.11
C SER A 128 -16.50 -9.07 -1.53
N ALA A 129 -17.34 -8.22 -2.12
CA ALA A 129 -17.08 -7.64 -3.42
C ALA A 129 -15.85 -6.71 -3.39
N SER A 130 -15.69 -5.94 -2.31
CA SER A 130 -14.54 -5.03 -2.13
C SER A 130 -13.22 -5.78 -2.01
N GLU A 131 -13.17 -6.86 -1.24
CA GLU A 131 -11.98 -7.72 -1.18
C GLU A 131 -11.63 -8.34 -2.53
N HIS A 132 -12.64 -8.79 -3.27
CA HIS A 132 -12.46 -9.36 -4.60
C HIS A 132 -11.93 -8.35 -5.60
N SER A 133 -12.39 -7.10 -5.52
CA SER A 133 -12.10 -6.05 -6.51
C SER A 133 -10.91 -5.15 -6.14
N CYS A 134 -10.37 -5.23 -4.92
CA CYS A 134 -9.24 -4.44 -4.51
C CYS A 134 -7.96 -4.90 -5.23
N VAL A 135 -7.48 -4.08 -6.16
CA VAL A 135 -6.32 -4.40 -7.01
C VAL A 135 -5.07 -4.65 -6.16
N ASN A 136 -4.76 -3.75 -5.22
CA ASN A 136 -3.56 -3.88 -4.38
C ASN A 136 -3.62 -5.12 -3.49
N MET A 137 -4.77 -5.43 -2.91
CA MET A 137 -4.93 -6.65 -2.10
C MET A 137 -4.69 -7.92 -2.93
N ASN A 138 -5.27 -7.99 -4.13
CA ASN A 138 -5.09 -9.16 -4.98
C ASN A 138 -3.65 -9.25 -5.52
N THR A 139 -3.02 -8.13 -5.84
CA THR A 139 -1.60 -8.08 -6.21
C THR A 139 -0.70 -8.63 -5.10
N LEU A 140 -0.93 -8.22 -3.84
CA LEU A 140 -0.15 -8.69 -2.70
C LEU A 140 -0.40 -10.17 -2.37
N ARG A 141 -1.63 -10.66 -2.55
CA ARG A 141 -1.99 -12.07 -2.32
C ARG A 141 -1.40 -13.02 -3.35
N SER A 142 -1.38 -12.62 -4.61
CA SER A 142 -1.01 -13.49 -5.73
C SER A 142 0.41 -13.24 -6.25
N GLY A 143 0.95 -12.07 -5.99
CA GLY A 143 2.15 -11.58 -6.62
C GLY A 143 1.96 -11.22 -8.10
N VAL A 144 2.93 -10.50 -8.66
CA VAL A 144 3.01 -10.19 -10.09
C VAL A 144 4.45 -10.31 -10.55
N PRO A 145 4.72 -10.67 -11.81
CA PRO A 145 6.06 -10.62 -12.34
C PRO A 145 6.62 -9.19 -12.30
N ILE A 146 7.83 -9.05 -11.77
CA ILE A 146 8.54 -7.78 -11.71
C ILE A 146 9.80 -7.90 -12.55
N THR A 147 10.00 -6.97 -13.47
CA THR A 147 11.21 -6.89 -14.28
C THR A 147 12.06 -5.73 -13.81
N THR A 148 13.33 -5.97 -13.61
CA THR A 148 14.32 -4.94 -13.22
C THR A 148 15.19 -4.61 -14.42
N SER A 149 15.47 -3.32 -14.64
CA SER A 149 16.41 -2.88 -15.68
C SER A 149 17.43 -1.89 -15.12
N LEU A 150 18.63 -1.94 -15.63
CA LEU A 150 19.71 -0.99 -15.35
C LEU A 150 20.02 -0.22 -16.64
N ASN A 151 19.89 1.11 -16.62
CA ASN A 151 20.13 1.97 -17.78
C ASN A 151 19.39 1.52 -19.05
N GLY A 152 18.16 0.99 -18.88
CA GLY A 152 17.33 0.49 -19.98
C GLY A 152 17.62 -0.94 -20.44
N THR A 153 18.60 -1.62 -19.84
CA THR A 153 18.90 -3.04 -20.10
C THR A 153 18.29 -3.92 -19.01
N ASN A 154 17.53 -4.94 -19.41
CA ASN A 154 16.97 -5.90 -18.45
C ASN A 154 18.10 -6.69 -17.75
N LEU A 155 17.97 -6.90 -16.46
CA LEU A 155 18.89 -7.68 -15.62
C LEU A 155 18.49 -9.15 -15.61
#